data_1ceef06f5a91c4e0a2257fdbb0fa38cc
#
_entry.id   1ceef06f5a91c4e0a2257fdbb0fa38cc
#
_cell.length_a   1.000
_cell.length_b   1.000
_cell.length_c   1.000
_cell.angle_alpha   90.00
_cell.angle_beta   90.00
_cell.angle_gamma   90.00
#
_symmetry.space_group_name_H-M   'P 1'
#
loop_
_entity.id
_entity.type
_entity.pdbx_description
1 polymer ?
#
loop_
_entity_poly.entity_id
_entity_poly.type
_entity_poly.pdbx_seq_one_letter_code
_entity_poly.pdbx_strand_id
1 'polypeptide(L)'
;MQLLITCPYGLWSLLAHELKKLWFNPENTFQTWTFINTDMHGMMKINYWSRIANKVFIQLCKDEARTFDQLFDLIKNSSYSQYLSNTHIELKVQTKSSQLSSVRSIQSVAHKALLESIKNFGDEASRITELLLTLENNSATLYLNTSGTALHQRGYRKQTGDAPLKENLAVALLLLAGRRFKSPLIDPFCGSWTIAIEAALLAKNIAPGSWRKFAFEQFKNFENWSFQEIKTEAEKKIFDGNYKIFAYDYDPKMISLAKSNAETAKVEKYIHFEQKDFLKSEFLSNESSRIITNPPYGKRLKIQDLEALYSKLKKSFTDALAGGWITSFPMQDMKKEFRKEKKLFNG
;
A
#
# COMPACT_ATOMS: atom_id res chain seq x y z
N MET A 1 -12.51 17.64 -8.17
CA MET A 1 -12.77 17.15 -6.81
C MET A 1 -11.47 17.02 -6.05
N GLN A 2 -11.51 17.20 -4.72
CA GLN A 2 -10.34 17.00 -3.89
C GLN A 2 -10.27 15.55 -3.39
N LEU A 3 -9.10 14.92 -3.54
CA LEU A 3 -8.82 13.59 -3.04
C LEU A 3 -7.84 13.68 -1.86
N LEU A 4 -8.10 12.89 -0.81
CA LEU A 4 -7.14 12.56 0.24
C LEU A 4 -6.50 11.21 -0.09
N ILE A 5 -5.18 11.15 -0.20
CA ILE A 5 -4.42 9.93 -0.47
C ILE A 5 -3.55 9.63 0.74
N THR A 6 -3.74 8.47 1.35
CA THR A 6 -2.99 8.05 2.52
C THR A 6 -1.86 7.09 2.15
N CYS A 7 -0.80 7.06 2.95
CA CYS A 7 0.31 6.10 2.83
C CYS A 7 0.86 5.69 4.21
N PRO A 8 1.68 4.64 4.29
CA PRO A 8 2.40 4.33 5.52
C PRO A 8 3.30 5.49 5.95
N TYR A 9 3.48 5.64 7.26
CA TYR A 9 4.37 6.65 7.83
C TYR A 9 5.78 6.53 7.23
N GLY A 10 6.36 7.67 6.88
CA GLY A 10 7.69 7.74 6.27
C GLY A 10 7.72 7.55 4.74
N LEU A 11 6.62 7.18 4.08
CA LEU A 11 6.58 6.97 2.63
C LEU A 11 6.04 8.16 1.83
N TRP A 12 5.67 9.25 2.48
CA TRP A 12 5.07 10.43 1.84
C TRP A 12 5.89 10.98 0.66
N SER A 13 7.22 10.99 0.78
CA SER A 13 8.08 11.49 -0.31
C SER A 13 8.08 10.58 -1.53
N LEU A 14 8.00 9.26 -1.31
CA LEU A 14 7.85 8.28 -2.40
C LEU A 14 6.46 8.38 -3.04
N LEU A 15 5.40 8.54 -2.23
CA LEU A 15 4.04 8.77 -2.72
C LEU A 15 3.98 10.03 -3.59
N ALA A 16 4.50 11.16 -3.10
CA ALA A 16 4.51 12.41 -3.84
C ALA A 16 5.27 12.29 -5.18
N HIS A 17 6.41 11.58 -5.18
CA HIS A 17 7.16 11.32 -6.40
C HIS A 17 6.40 10.41 -7.38
N GLU A 18 5.74 9.37 -6.88
CA GLU A 18 4.89 8.48 -7.68
C GLU A 18 3.73 9.24 -8.33
N LEU A 19 3.01 10.07 -7.56
CA LEU A 19 1.89 10.87 -8.06
C LEU A 19 2.34 11.85 -9.15
N LYS A 20 3.50 12.50 -8.99
CA LYS A 20 4.08 13.34 -10.04
C LYS A 20 4.39 12.56 -11.33
N LYS A 21 4.87 11.33 -11.23
CA LYS A 21 5.08 10.45 -12.39
C LYS A 21 3.77 10.04 -13.08
N LEU A 22 2.67 10.02 -12.35
CA LEU A 22 1.33 9.78 -12.89
C LEU A 22 0.67 11.06 -13.42
N TRP A 23 1.39 12.21 -13.43
CA TRP A 23 0.97 13.54 -13.88
C TRP A 23 -0.01 14.24 -12.94
N PHE A 24 0.07 13.96 -11.64
CA PHE A 24 -0.68 14.67 -10.60
C PHE A 24 0.24 15.58 -9.79
N ASN A 25 -0.30 16.70 -9.31
CA ASN A 25 0.40 17.64 -8.44
C ASN A 25 -0.05 17.44 -6.98
N PRO A 26 0.76 16.82 -6.11
CA PRO A 26 0.44 16.69 -4.69
C PRO A 26 0.42 18.05 -4.00
N GLU A 27 -0.64 18.29 -3.21
CA GLU A 27 -0.82 19.50 -2.40
C GLU A 27 -0.78 19.12 -0.91
N ASN A 28 -0.27 20.02 -0.07
CA ASN A 28 -0.29 19.85 1.39
C ASN A 28 0.14 18.45 1.83
N THR A 29 1.36 18.06 1.49
CA THR A 29 1.89 16.74 1.79
C THR A 29 2.36 16.63 3.24
N PHE A 30 1.85 15.63 3.98
CA PHE A 30 2.20 15.32 5.36
C PHE A 30 2.83 13.92 5.44
N GLN A 31 3.24 13.52 6.65
CA GLN A 31 3.98 12.25 6.85
C GLN A 31 3.23 11.00 6.42
N THR A 32 1.88 11.04 6.37
CA THR A 32 1.02 9.87 6.09
C THR A 32 -0.03 10.11 5.02
N TRP A 33 -0.12 11.31 4.46
CA TRP A 33 -1.14 11.66 3.47
C TRP A 33 -0.78 12.90 2.65
N THR A 34 -1.47 13.06 1.52
CA THR A 34 -1.42 14.23 0.63
C THR A 34 -2.77 14.47 -0.02
N PHE A 35 -3.01 15.69 -0.48
CA PHE A 35 -4.16 16.01 -1.30
C PHE A 35 -3.81 16.10 -2.78
N ILE A 36 -4.81 15.80 -3.63
CA ILE A 36 -4.77 15.97 -5.09
C ILE A 36 -6.10 16.54 -5.56
N ASN A 37 -6.06 17.52 -6.41
CA ASN A 37 -7.24 17.98 -7.15
C ASN A 37 -7.27 17.31 -8.54
N THR A 38 -8.34 16.55 -8.83
CA THR A 38 -8.52 15.84 -10.09
C THR A 38 -10.00 15.50 -10.34
N ASP A 39 -10.28 14.82 -11.44
CA ASP A 39 -11.59 14.30 -11.84
C ASP A 39 -11.75 12.79 -11.47
N MET A 40 -12.85 12.18 -11.92
CA MET A 40 -13.11 10.74 -11.72
C MET A 40 -12.09 9.87 -12.42
N HIS A 41 -11.64 10.24 -13.61
CA HIS A 41 -10.61 9.50 -14.33
C HIS A 41 -9.29 9.49 -13.55
N GLY A 42 -8.86 10.63 -13.02
CA GLY A 42 -7.67 10.72 -12.17
C GLY A 42 -7.80 9.90 -10.89
N MET A 43 -8.96 9.91 -10.22
CA MET A 43 -9.24 9.11 -9.03
C MET A 43 -9.09 7.60 -9.34
N MET A 44 -9.68 7.11 -10.42
CA MET A 44 -9.55 5.72 -10.86
C MET A 44 -8.11 5.36 -11.22
N LYS A 45 -7.41 6.25 -11.94
CA LYS A 45 -6.01 6.07 -12.33
C LYS A 45 -5.09 5.98 -11.12
N ILE A 46 -5.28 6.81 -10.08
CA ILE A 46 -4.48 6.75 -8.85
C ILE A 46 -4.72 5.42 -8.12
N ASN A 47 -5.99 5.00 -7.96
CA ASN A 47 -6.31 3.70 -7.34
C ASN A 47 -5.66 2.53 -8.09
N TYR A 48 -5.66 2.55 -9.41
CA TYR A 48 -5.17 1.45 -10.24
C TYR A 48 -3.64 1.37 -10.30
N TRP A 49 -2.96 2.54 -10.33
CA TRP A 49 -1.53 2.63 -10.57
C TRP A 49 -0.67 2.84 -9.33
N SER A 50 -1.23 3.35 -8.22
CA SER A 50 -0.40 3.64 -7.06
C SER A 50 0.09 2.38 -6.36
N ARG A 51 1.41 2.30 -6.20
CA ARG A 51 2.13 1.23 -5.49
C ARG A 51 2.34 1.56 -4.03
N ILE A 52 2.39 2.85 -3.68
CA ILE A 52 2.75 3.36 -2.35
C ILE A 52 1.52 3.72 -1.52
N ALA A 53 0.43 4.18 -2.15
CA ALA A 53 -0.77 4.56 -1.42
C ALA A 53 -1.39 3.40 -0.62
N ASN A 54 -2.01 3.75 0.50
CA ASN A 54 -2.87 2.83 1.27
C ASN A 54 -4.32 2.90 0.82
N LYS A 55 -4.88 4.10 0.78
CA LYS A 55 -6.27 4.37 0.38
C LYS A 55 -6.38 5.72 -0.29
N VAL A 56 -7.38 5.85 -1.15
CA VAL A 56 -7.79 7.08 -1.83
C VAL A 56 -9.22 7.40 -1.42
N PHE A 57 -9.44 8.63 -1.00
CA PHE A 57 -10.75 9.10 -0.54
C PHE A 57 -11.16 10.34 -1.33
N ILE A 58 -12.45 10.46 -1.64
CA ILE A 58 -13.06 11.69 -2.13
C ILE A 58 -13.49 12.52 -0.93
N GLN A 59 -13.11 13.80 -0.88
CA GLN A 59 -13.67 14.74 0.09
C GLN A 59 -15.10 15.11 -0.35
N LEU A 60 -16.06 14.79 0.49
CA LEU A 60 -17.49 15.05 0.24
C LEU A 60 -17.91 16.43 0.73
N CYS A 61 -17.55 16.77 1.96
CA CYS A 61 -17.77 18.09 2.55
C CYS A 61 -16.67 18.43 3.54
N LYS A 62 -16.50 19.73 3.79
CA LYS A 62 -15.59 20.27 4.81
C LYS A 62 -16.12 21.61 5.29
N ASP A 63 -16.30 21.75 6.60
CA ASP A 63 -16.62 23.02 7.24
C ASP A 63 -16.28 22.98 8.74
N GLU A 64 -16.44 24.09 9.42
CA GLU A 64 -16.31 24.18 10.87
C GLU A 64 -17.52 23.51 11.56
N ALA A 65 -17.26 22.69 12.59
CA ALA A 65 -18.29 22.06 13.42
C ALA A 65 -17.86 22.05 14.89
N ARG A 66 -18.38 23.00 15.66
CA ARG A 66 -18.15 23.15 17.11
C ARG A 66 -19.27 22.50 17.93
N THR A 67 -20.45 22.31 17.33
CA THR A 67 -21.61 21.70 17.96
C THR A 67 -22.10 20.49 17.16
N PHE A 68 -22.88 19.62 17.81
CA PHE A 68 -23.48 18.46 17.15
C PHE A 68 -24.49 18.86 16.06
N ASP A 69 -25.19 19.98 16.22
CA ASP A 69 -26.13 20.48 15.22
C ASP A 69 -25.38 20.94 13.96
N GLN A 70 -24.29 21.69 14.10
CA GLN A 70 -23.45 22.08 12.97
C GLN A 70 -22.88 20.86 12.24
N LEU A 71 -22.43 19.84 12.99
CA LEU A 71 -21.94 18.60 12.40
C LEU A 71 -23.05 17.85 11.64
N PHE A 72 -24.25 17.78 12.22
CA PHE A 72 -25.40 17.14 11.61
C PHE A 72 -25.78 17.83 10.30
N ASP A 73 -25.92 19.15 10.30
CA ASP A 73 -26.29 19.93 9.13
C ASP A 73 -25.23 19.85 8.02
N LEU A 74 -23.95 19.90 8.37
CA LEU A 74 -22.86 19.73 7.42
C LEU A 74 -22.94 18.40 6.69
N ILE A 75 -23.15 17.31 7.42
CA ILE A 75 -23.24 15.97 6.85
C ILE A 75 -24.54 15.81 6.06
N LYS A 76 -25.67 16.22 6.59
CA LYS A 76 -26.98 16.11 5.95
C LYS A 76 -27.02 16.83 4.59
N ASN A 77 -26.39 17.99 4.49
CA ASN A 77 -26.43 18.82 3.29
C ASN A 77 -25.34 18.46 2.28
N SER A 78 -24.48 17.48 2.56
CA SER A 78 -23.40 17.11 1.65
C SER A 78 -23.88 16.27 0.45
N SER A 79 -23.21 16.44 -0.71
CA SER A 79 -23.66 15.88 -2.00
C SER A 79 -23.15 14.46 -2.24
N TYR A 80 -23.40 13.51 -1.34
CA TYR A 80 -22.96 12.12 -1.54
C TYR A 80 -23.97 11.25 -2.32
N SER A 81 -25.19 11.72 -2.54
CA SER A 81 -26.23 11.01 -3.32
C SER A 81 -25.83 10.69 -4.76
N GLN A 82 -24.84 11.39 -5.29
CA GLN A 82 -24.26 11.10 -6.62
C GLN A 82 -23.35 9.85 -6.63
N TYR A 83 -22.86 9.41 -5.47
CA TYR A 83 -21.99 8.24 -5.35
C TYR A 83 -22.69 7.05 -4.73
N LEU A 84 -23.62 7.30 -3.80
CA LEU A 84 -24.15 6.27 -2.91
C LEU A 84 -25.62 5.99 -3.21
N SER A 85 -25.96 4.71 -3.32
CA SER A 85 -27.32 4.20 -3.34
C SER A 85 -27.33 2.78 -2.81
N ASN A 86 -28.31 2.43 -1.98
CA ASN A 86 -28.55 1.08 -1.46
C ASN A 86 -27.26 0.43 -0.90
N THR A 87 -26.72 1.02 0.16
CA THR A 87 -25.47 0.59 0.77
C THR A 87 -25.54 0.61 2.29
N HIS A 88 -24.86 -0.32 2.94
CA HIS A 88 -24.54 -0.23 4.37
C HIS A 88 -23.34 0.68 4.57
N ILE A 89 -23.39 1.59 5.56
CA ILE A 89 -22.30 2.53 5.82
C ILE A 89 -21.49 2.11 7.04
N GLU A 90 -20.19 1.90 6.82
CA GLU A 90 -19.21 1.85 7.89
C GLU A 90 -18.58 3.23 8.08
N LEU A 91 -18.92 3.91 9.17
CA LEU A 91 -18.39 5.23 9.51
C LEU A 91 -17.24 5.10 10.50
N LYS A 92 -16.04 5.52 10.08
CA LYS A 92 -14.87 5.69 10.95
C LYS A 92 -14.74 7.14 11.34
N VAL A 93 -14.51 7.40 12.64
CA VAL A 93 -14.39 8.76 13.18
C VAL A 93 -13.00 8.93 13.80
N GLN A 94 -12.36 10.06 13.49
CA GLN A 94 -11.13 10.51 14.10
C GLN A 94 -11.32 11.96 14.59
N THR A 95 -10.98 12.25 15.84
CA THR A 95 -11.04 13.61 16.38
C THR A 95 -9.74 13.96 17.07
N LYS A 96 -9.30 15.22 16.86
CA LYS A 96 -8.08 15.77 17.46
C LYS A 96 -8.27 17.27 17.68
N SER A 97 -7.93 17.74 18.88
CA SER A 97 -7.94 19.18 19.22
C SER A 97 -9.26 19.88 18.85
N SER A 98 -10.41 19.22 19.06
CA SER A 98 -11.74 19.72 18.71
C SER A 98 -12.68 19.71 19.93
N GLN A 99 -13.65 20.61 19.95
CA GLN A 99 -14.67 20.66 21.01
C GLN A 99 -15.50 19.37 21.03
N LEU A 100 -15.87 18.85 19.87
CA LEU A 100 -16.46 17.52 19.74
C LEU A 100 -15.35 16.47 19.83
N SER A 101 -15.25 15.80 20.98
CA SER A 101 -14.18 14.83 21.28
C SER A 101 -14.66 13.38 21.46
N SER A 102 -15.97 13.18 21.78
CA SER A 102 -16.54 11.86 21.97
C SER A 102 -16.76 11.16 20.63
N VAL A 103 -15.90 10.22 20.25
CA VAL A 103 -16.01 9.44 19.00
C VAL A 103 -17.37 8.79 18.87
N ARG A 104 -17.92 8.19 19.96
CA ARG A 104 -19.24 7.53 19.94
C ARG A 104 -20.37 8.52 19.66
N SER A 105 -20.37 9.70 20.28
CA SER A 105 -21.40 10.72 20.07
C SER A 105 -21.34 11.31 18.67
N ILE A 106 -20.12 11.60 18.18
CA ILE A 106 -19.89 12.07 16.81
C ILE A 106 -20.39 11.04 15.80
N GLN A 107 -20.07 9.76 16.01
CA GLN A 107 -20.50 8.68 15.13
C GLN A 107 -22.03 8.53 15.09
N SER A 108 -22.68 8.64 16.24
CA SER A 108 -24.16 8.55 16.34
C SER A 108 -24.84 9.69 15.59
N VAL A 109 -24.39 10.94 15.79
CA VAL A 109 -24.95 12.12 15.11
C VAL A 109 -24.72 12.05 13.61
N ALA A 110 -23.48 11.72 13.19
CA ALA A 110 -23.15 11.60 11.79
C ALA A 110 -23.94 10.48 11.09
N HIS A 111 -24.12 9.34 11.76
CA HIS A 111 -24.94 8.23 11.23
C HIS A 111 -26.39 8.65 11.05
N LYS A 112 -26.98 9.38 12.02
CA LYS A 112 -28.34 9.91 11.91
C LYS A 112 -28.47 10.86 10.72
N ALA A 113 -27.52 11.78 10.53
CA ALA A 113 -27.53 12.71 9.39
C ALA A 113 -27.44 11.98 8.04
N LEU A 114 -26.62 10.93 7.96
CA LEU A 114 -26.48 10.09 6.77
C LEU A 114 -27.78 9.32 6.45
N LEU A 115 -28.45 8.77 7.47
CA LEU A 115 -29.75 8.07 7.32
C LEU A 115 -30.83 8.97 6.75
N GLU A 116 -30.88 10.24 7.18
CA GLU A 116 -31.87 11.21 6.68
C GLU A 116 -31.65 11.65 5.23
N SER A 117 -30.41 11.48 4.74
CA SER A 117 -30.00 12.01 3.44
C SER A 117 -29.87 10.96 2.34
N ILE A 118 -29.65 9.71 2.68
CA ILE A 118 -29.47 8.62 1.70
C ILE A 118 -30.80 7.87 1.57
N LYS A 119 -31.42 7.95 0.39
CA LYS A 119 -32.57 7.14 0.05
C LYS A 119 -32.17 5.66 -0.05
N ASN A 120 -32.97 4.77 0.58
CA ASN A 120 -32.74 3.31 0.60
C ASN A 120 -31.46 2.90 1.33
N PHE A 121 -31.22 3.47 2.49
CA PHE A 121 -30.27 2.98 3.47
C PHE A 121 -30.87 1.77 4.20
N GLY A 122 -30.16 0.66 4.30
CA GLY A 122 -30.67 -0.52 5.00
C GLY A 122 -29.61 -1.55 5.33
N ASP A 123 -29.85 -2.27 6.42
CA ASP A 123 -28.98 -3.37 6.89
C ASP A 123 -28.96 -4.58 5.93
N GLU A 124 -29.92 -4.68 5.03
CA GLU A 124 -30.00 -5.72 4.00
C GLU A 124 -29.18 -5.40 2.73
N ALA A 125 -28.46 -4.26 2.71
CA ALA A 125 -27.65 -3.89 1.56
C ALA A 125 -26.46 -4.85 1.40
N SER A 126 -26.33 -5.45 0.25
CA SER A 126 -25.23 -6.34 -0.13
C SER A 126 -23.88 -5.61 -0.29
N ARG A 127 -23.85 -4.28 -0.16
CA ARG A 127 -22.70 -3.42 -0.40
C ARG A 127 -22.33 -2.66 0.87
N ILE A 128 -21.03 -2.58 1.14
CA ILE A 128 -20.49 -1.83 2.27
C ILE A 128 -19.71 -0.62 1.73
N THR A 129 -20.07 0.57 2.20
CA THR A 129 -19.36 1.81 1.90
C THR A 129 -18.68 2.34 3.15
N GLU A 130 -17.37 2.47 3.10
CA GLU A 130 -16.57 3.05 4.18
C GLU A 130 -16.51 4.58 4.02
N LEU A 131 -16.93 5.30 5.06
CA LEU A 131 -16.76 6.74 5.23
C LEU A 131 -15.75 7.01 6.35
N LEU A 132 -14.95 8.05 6.18
CA LEU A 132 -14.05 8.57 7.20
C LEU A 132 -14.46 10.01 7.55
N LEU A 133 -14.84 10.24 8.79
CA LEU A 133 -15.10 11.57 9.33
C LEU A 133 -13.93 11.99 10.21
N THR A 134 -13.29 13.08 9.85
CA THR A 134 -12.22 13.68 10.66
C THR A 134 -12.67 15.01 11.23
N LEU A 135 -12.37 15.24 12.51
CA LEU A 135 -12.50 16.54 13.16
C LEU A 135 -11.13 16.95 13.67
N GLU A 136 -10.55 17.98 13.09
CA GLU A 136 -9.26 18.51 13.53
C GLU A 136 -9.36 20.04 13.69
N ASN A 137 -9.05 20.53 14.90
CA ASN A 137 -9.18 21.96 15.23
C ASN A 137 -10.57 22.54 14.92
N ASN A 138 -11.64 21.79 15.23
CA ASN A 138 -13.05 22.06 14.93
C ASN A 138 -13.43 22.06 13.44
N SER A 139 -12.50 21.76 12.53
CA SER A 139 -12.84 21.52 11.11
C SER A 139 -13.26 20.08 10.91
N ALA A 140 -14.51 19.86 10.57
CA ALA A 140 -15.07 18.55 10.23
C ALA A 140 -14.94 18.31 8.73
N THR A 141 -14.44 17.13 8.35
CA THR A 141 -14.34 16.73 6.94
C THR A 141 -14.83 15.30 6.79
N LEU A 142 -15.76 15.09 5.87
CA LEU A 142 -16.27 13.76 5.51
C LEU A 142 -15.63 13.28 4.23
N TYR A 143 -15.10 12.07 4.26
CA TYR A 143 -14.41 11.42 3.15
C TYR A 143 -15.09 10.10 2.76
N LEU A 144 -15.17 9.83 1.46
CA LEU A 144 -15.64 8.58 0.88
C LEU A 144 -14.48 7.72 0.41
N ASN A 145 -14.35 6.50 0.92
CA ASN A 145 -13.33 5.56 0.47
C ASN A 145 -13.63 5.06 -0.94
N THR A 146 -12.71 5.29 -1.86
CA THR A 146 -12.81 4.84 -3.25
C THR A 146 -12.07 3.52 -3.50
N SER A 147 -11.10 3.19 -2.65
CA SER A 147 -10.24 2.02 -2.81
C SER A 147 -10.89 0.71 -2.33
N GLY A 148 -11.78 0.78 -1.34
CA GLY A 148 -12.25 -0.38 -0.58
C GLY A 148 -11.20 -0.85 0.43
N THR A 149 -10.73 -2.09 0.32
CA THR A 149 -9.58 -2.58 1.09
C THR A 149 -8.33 -1.78 0.78
N ALA A 150 -7.32 -1.83 1.66
CA ALA A 150 -6.09 -1.08 1.45
C ALA A 150 -5.39 -1.50 0.14
N LEU A 151 -4.82 -0.53 -0.60
CA LEU A 151 -4.23 -0.75 -1.92
C LEU A 151 -3.03 -1.70 -1.91
N HIS A 152 -2.33 -1.84 -0.77
CA HIS A 152 -1.26 -2.83 -0.66
C HIS A 152 -1.78 -4.27 -0.78
N GLN A 153 -3.03 -4.55 -0.46
CA GLN A 153 -3.67 -5.83 -0.72
C GLN A 153 -3.99 -5.95 -2.22
N ARG A 154 -2.99 -6.35 -3.03
CA ARG A 154 -3.07 -6.34 -4.50
C ARG A 154 -4.08 -7.33 -5.07
N GLY A 155 -4.39 -8.40 -4.33
CA GLY A 155 -5.31 -9.47 -4.77
C GLY A 155 -4.62 -10.70 -5.38
N TYR A 156 -3.34 -10.67 -5.69
CA TYR A 156 -2.61 -11.84 -6.21
C TYR A 156 -2.27 -12.87 -5.12
N ARG A 157 -2.34 -12.50 -3.85
CA ARG A 157 -1.99 -13.36 -2.72
C ARG A 157 -3.16 -14.25 -2.34
N LYS A 158 -3.05 -15.56 -2.59
CA LYS A 158 -4.08 -16.56 -2.24
C LYS A 158 -3.97 -17.04 -0.79
N GLN A 159 -2.75 -17.16 -0.28
CA GLN A 159 -2.48 -17.60 1.07
C GLN A 159 -1.47 -16.67 1.72
N THR A 160 -1.59 -16.45 3.01
CA THR A 160 -0.68 -15.61 3.79
C THR A 160 0.05 -16.49 4.80
N GLY A 161 1.37 -16.32 4.89
CA GLY A 161 2.11 -16.76 6.08
C GLY A 161 1.87 -15.81 7.25
N ASP A 162 2.48 -16.11 8.40
CA ASP A 162 2.40 -15.25 9.58
C ASP A 162 3.03 -13.89 9.29
N ALA A 163 2.23 -12.82 9.44
CA ALA A 163 2.63 -11.40 9.33
C ALA A 163 3.53 -11.07 8.11
N PRO A 164 3.02 -11.18 6.88
CA PRO A 164 3.79 -10.90 5.68
C PRO A 164 4.13 -9.41 5.55
N LEU A 165 5.24 -9.09 4.90
CA LEU A 165 5.58 -7.73 4.52
C LEU A 165 4.47 -7.16 3.62
N LYS A 166 4.00 -5.93 3.91
CA LYS A 166 3.04 -5.24 3.05
C LYS A 166 3.67 -4.89 1.71
N GLU A 167 2.92 -5.03 0.64
CA GLU A 167 3.38 -4.84 -0.74
C GLU A 167 3.91 -3.42 -0.99
N ASN A 168 3.27 -2.40 -0.43
CA ASN A 168 3.75 -1.02 -0.55
C ASN A 168 5.08 -0.77 0.19
N LEU A 169 5.35 -1.48 1.28
CA LEU A 169 6.66 -1.45 1.95
C LEU A 169 7.73 -2.17 1.13
N ALA A 170 7.39 -3.30 0.50
CA ALA A 170 8.31 -3.99 -0.41
C ALA A 170 8.70 -3.08 -1.59
N VAL A 171 7.73 -2.40 -2.21
CA VAL A 171 8.02 -1.41 -3.27
C VAL A 171 8.86 -0.26 -2.73
N ALA A 172 8.57 0.24 -1.53
CA ALA A 172 9.39 1.30 -0.93
C ALA A 172 10.85 0.89 -0.77
N LEU A 173 11.13 -0.34 -0.32
CA LEU A 173 12.49 -0.88 -0.26
C LEU A 173 13.16 -0.90 -1.63
N LEU A 174 12.48 -1.42 -2.65
CA LEU A 174 12.98 -1.48 -4.01
C LEU A 174 13.36 -0.10 -4.56
N LEU A 175 12.52 0.90 -4.32
CA LEU A 175 12.75 2.29 -4.76
C LEU A 175 13.86 2.98 -3.97
N LEU A 176 13.89 2.81 -2.64
CA LEU A 176 14.91 3.42 -1.77
C LEU A 176 16.30 2.81 -2.00
N ALA A 177 16.38 1.51 -2.28
CA ALA A 177 17.63 0.86 -2.67
C ALA A 177 18.10 1.25 -4.09
N GLY A 178 17.37 2.13 -4.77
CA GLY A 178 17.74 2.60 -6.11
C GLY A 178 17.78 1.47 -7.14
N ARG A 179 16.77 0.55 -7.10
CA ARG A 179 16.75 -0.59 -8.01
C ARG A 179 16.87 -0.14 -9.47
N ARG A 180 17.84 -0.72 -10.16
CA ARG A 180 18.00 -0.66 -11.62
C ARG A 180 17.59 -2.01 -12.19
N PHE A 181 16.67 -2.03 -13.14
CA PHE A 181 16.12 -3.28 -13.70
C PHE A 181 17.15 -4.15 -14.43
N LYS A 182 18.26 -3.57 -14.88
CA LYS A 182 19.37 -4.27 -15.51
C LYS A 182 20.25 -5.04 -14.51
N SER A 183 20.24 -4.67 -13.23
CA SER A 183 21.04 -5.35 -12.20
C SER A 183 20.26 -6.53 -11.62
N PRO A 184 20.91 -7.69 -11.38
CA PRO A 184 20.28 -8.80 -10.67
C PRO A 184 19.78 -8.37 -9.30
N LEU A 185 18.58 -8.86 -8.91
CA LEU A 185 18.04 -8.73 -7.57
C LEU A 185 18.13 -10.07 -6.86
N ILE A 186 18.60 -10.05 -5.62
CA ILE A 186 18.67 -11.23 -4.77
C ILE A 186 17.88 -10.96 -3.50
N ASP A 187 16.90 -11.83 -3.21
CA ASP A 187 16.18 -11.90 -1.94
C ASP A 187 16.48 -13.25 -1.26
N PRO A 188 17.45 -13.31 -0.33
CA PRO A 188 17.87 -14.55 0.31
C PRO A 188 16.92 -15.06 1.39
N PHE A 189 15.86 -14.32 1.74
CA PHE A 189 14.83 -14.68 2.71
C PHE A 189 13.45 -14.33 2.14
N CYS A 190 13.15 -14.90 0.98
CA CYS A 190 11.97 -14.49 0.22
C CYS A 190 10.65 -14.79 0.94
N GLY A 191 10.63 -15.73 1.88
CA GLY A 191 9.50 -16.05 2.77
C GLY A 191 8.15 -15.90 2.07
N SER A 192 7.45 -14.82 2.42
CA SER A 192 6.21 -14.44 1.76
C SER A 192 6.40 -13.82 0.36
N TRP A 193 7.62 -13.84 -0.23
CA TRP A 193 7.99 -13.47 -1.60
C TRP A 193 7.54 -12.07 -2.07
N THR A 194 7.05 -11.24 -1.20
CA THR A 194 6.49 -9.94 -1.55
C THR A 194 7.50 -9.07 -2.31
N ILE A 195 8.77 -9.08 -1.90
CA ILE A 195 9.82 -8.28 -2.55
C ILE A 195 10.06 -8.75 -3.99
N ALA A 196 10.20 -10.05 -4.22
CA ALA A 196 10.47 -10.61 -5.54
C ALA A 196 9.32 -10.37 -6.53
N ILE A 197 8.07 -10.59 -6.10
CA ILE A 197 6.88 -10.34 -6.93
C ILE A 197 6.74 -8.84 -7.23
N GLU A 198 6.80 -7.97 -6.22
CA GLU A 198 6.70 -6.51 -6.45
C GLU A 198 7.86 -6.00 -7.32
N ALA A 199 9.05 -6.61 -7.22
CA ALA A 199 10.16 -6.30 -8.11
C ALA A 199 9.87 -6.66 -9.58
N ALA A 200 9.27 -7.81 -9.84
CA ALA A 200 8.87 -8.23 -11.18
C ALA A 200 7.73 -7.36 -11.73
N LEU A 201 6.71 -7.07 -10.92
CA LEU A 201 5.61 -6.16 -11.29
C LEU A 201 6.09 -4.76 -11.63
N LEU A 202 7.05 -4.25 -10.83
CA LEU A 202 7.65 -2.93 -11.06
C LEU A 202 8.51 -2.92 -12.33
N ALA A 203 9.31 -3.96 -12.55
CA ALA A 203 10.17 -4.10 -13.71
C ALA A 203 9.38 -4.20 -15.02
N LYS A 204 8.28 -4.94 -14.99
CA LYS A 204 7.36 -5.11 -16.13
C LYS A 204 6.39 -3.94 -16.32
N ASN A 205 6.39 -2.97 -15.42
CA ASN A 205 5.40 -1.90 -15.38
C ASN A 205 3.93 -2.40 -15.33
N ILE A 206 3.69 -3.51 -14.64
CA ILE A 206 2.33 -4.03 -14.45
C ILE A 206 1.66 -3.23 -13.34
N ALA A 207 0.45 -2.72 -13.60
CA ALA A 207 -0.28 -1.92 -12.62
C ALA A 207 -0.67 -2.74 -11.38
N PRO A 208 -0.44 -2.24 -10.15
CA PRO A 208 -0.72 -3.00 -8.91
C PRO A 208 -2.21 -3.28 -8.69
N GLY A 209 -3.09 -2.53 -9.34
CA GLY A 209 -4.54 -2.71 -9.27
C GLY A 209 -5.13 -3.83 -10.12
N SER A 210 -4.29 -4.57 -10.88
CA SER A 210 -4.77 -5.53 -11.90
C SER A 210 -5.53 -6.75 -11.35
N TRP A 211 -5.37 -7.09 -10.07
CA TRP A 211 -5.97 -8.30 -9.47
C TRP A 211 -7.04 -8.02 -8.42
N ARG A 212 -7.46 -6.77 -8.30
CA ARG A 212 -8.42 -6.39 -7.26
C ARG A 212 -9.61 -5.64 -7.83
N LYS A 213 -10.69 -5.60 -7.06
CA LYS A 213 -11.80 -4.68 -7.26
C LYS A 213 -11.65 -3.47 -6.34
N PHE A 214 -12.26 -2.36 -6.73
CA PHE A 214 -12.24 -1.11 -5.97
C PHE A 214 -13.66 -0.74 -5.51
N ALA A 215 -13.77 0.00 -4.41
CA ALA A 215 -15.07 0.45 -3.91
C ALA A 215 -15.79 1.36 -4.92
N PHE A 216 -15.05 2.17 -5.69
CA PHE A 216 -15.65 3.06 -6.71
C PHE A 216 -16.37 2.29 -7.83
N GLU A 217 -16.05 1.02 -8.07
CA GLU A 217 -16.77 0.17 -9.06
C GLU A 217 -18.23 -0.13 -8.63
N GLN A 218 -18.56 0.15 -7.36
CA GLN A 218 -19.91 -0.01 -6.83
C GLN A 218 -20.66 1.33 -6.70
N PHE A 219 -20.04 2.45 -7.07
CA PHE A 219 -20.68 3.75 -6.98
C PHE A 219 -21.74 3.90 -8.06
N LYS A 220 -22.74 4.75 -7.74
CA LYS A 220 -23.80 5.08 -8.69
C LYS A 220 -23.22 5.64 -10.00
N ASN A 221 -23.76 5.23 -11.12
CA ASN A 221 -23.31 5.67 -12.46
C ASN A 221 -21.85 5.29 -12.81
N PHE A 222 -21.27 4.29 -12.14
CA PHE A 222 -19.90 3.83 -12.46
C PHE A 222 -19.77 3.37 -13.92
N GLU A 223 -20.81 2.76 -14.49
CA GLU A 223 -20.86 2.31 -15.89
C GLU A 223 -20.58 3.43 -16.91
N ASN A 224 -20.79 4.69 -16.52
CA ASN A 224 -20.51 5.86 -17.35
C ASN A 224 -19.04 6.33 -17.26
N TRP A 225 -18.22 5.65 -16.43
CA TRP A 225 -16.82 6.05 -16.23
C TRP A 225 -15.88 5.16 -17.05
N SER A 226 -14.96 5.76 -17.76
CA SER A 226 -14.04 5.07 -18.69
C SER A 226 -12.95 4.25 -17.96
N PHE A 227 -13.29 3.43 -16.95
CA PHE A 227 -12.30 2.64 -16.21
C PHE A 227 -11.66 1.55 -17.07
N GLN A 228 -12.39 1.01 -18.05
CA GLN A 228 -11.85 0.03 -18.98
C GLN A 228 -10.73 0.61 -19.84
N GLU A 229 -10.77 1.90 -20.18
CA GLU A 229 -9.71 2.59 -20.90
C GLU A 229 -8.41 2.60 -20.11
N ILE A 230 -8.49 2.90 -18.79
CA ILE A 230 -7.32 2.87 -17.89
C ILE A 230 -6.68 1.47 -17.85
N LYS A 231 -7.49 0.40 -17.82
CA LYS A 231 -7.00 -0.98 -17.84
C LYS A 231 -6.31 -1.29 -19.19
N THR A 232 -6.95 -0.95 -20.30
CA THR A 232 -6.40 -1.17 -21.63
C THR A 232 -5.10 -0.40 -21.87
N GLU A 233 -5.04 0.86 -21.42
CA GLU A 233 -3.80 1.62 -21.48
C GLU A 233 -2.69 1.02 -20.61
N ALA A 234 -3.03 0.49 -19.45
CA ALA A 234 -2.07 -0.15 -18.57
C ALA A 234 -1.48 -1.42 -19.20
N GLU A 235 -2.29 -2.22 -19.86
CA GLU A 235 -1.85 -3.42 -20.59
C GLU A 235 -0.87 -3.07 -21.71
N LYS A 236 -1.12 -1.99 -22.47
CA LYS A 236 -0.21 -1.49 -23.52
C LYS A 236 1.13 -0.98 -22.99
N LYS A 237 1.21 -0.62 -21.70
CA LYS A 237 2.41 -0.11 -21.05
C LYS A 237 3.25 -1.20 -20.37
N ILE A 238 2.86 -2.47 -20.48
CA ILE A 238 3.64 -3.59 -19.95
C ILE A 238 4.90 -3.76 -20.78
N PHE A 239 6.05 -3.73 -20.11
CA PHE A 239 7.33 -3.95 -20.77
C PHE A 239 7.58 -5.45 -20.97
N ASP A 240 8.11 -5.81 -22.14
CA ASP A 240 8.71 -7.11 -22.36
C ASP A 240 10.22 -7.01 -22.17
N GLY A 241 10.77 -7.82 -21.26
CA GLY A 241 12.19 -7.77 -20.91
C GLY A 241 12.57 -8.96 -20.04
N ASN A 242 13.87 -9.29 -20.09
CA ASN A 242 14.42 -10.35 -19.26
C ASN A 242 15.01 -9.73 -17.98
N TYR A 243 14.42 -10.07 -16.85
CA TYR A 243 14.83 -9.56 -15.54
C TYR A 243 15.41 -10.68 -14.70
N LYS A 244 16.55 -10.41 -14.07
CA LYS A 244 17.25 -11.38 -13.20
C LYS A 244 16.80 -11.14 -11.75
N ILE A 245 15.81 -11.88 -11.29
CA ILE A 245 15.27 -11.82 -9.92
C ILE A 245 15.44 -13.21 -9.31
N PHE A 246 16.19 -13.30 -8.22
CA PHE A 246 16.49 -14.54 -7.52
C PHE A 246 15.87 -14.47 -6.12
N ALA A 247 15.03 -15.45 -5.80
CA ALA A 247 14.32 -15.54 -4.54
C ALA A 247 14.64 -16.88 -3.87
N TYR A 248 15.21 -16.82 -2.68
CA TYR A 248 15.67 -17.98 -1.94
C TYR A 248 14.97 -18.05 -0.57
N ASP A 249 14.71 -19.27 -0.12
CA ASP A 249 14.31 -19.59 1.25
C ASP A 249 14.81 -20.97 1.64
N TYR A 250 15.04 -21.20 2.91
CA TYR A 250 15.44 -22.51 3.41
C TYR A 250 14.25 -23.50 3.49
N ASP A 251 13.02 -22.97 3.62
CA ASP A 251 11.80 -23.76 3.72
C ASP A 251 11.20 -24.03 2.34
N PRO A 252 11.14 -25.31 1.89
CA PRO A 252 10.57 -25.66 0.59
C PRO A 252 9.07 -25.33 0.50
N LYS A 253 8.35 -25.28 1.63
CA LYS A 253 6.94 -24.87 1.64
C LYS A 253 6.81 -23.40 1.27
N MET A 254 7.72 -22.56 1.76
CA MET A 254 7.74 -21.14 1.39
C MET A 254 8.04 -20.97 -0.09
N ILE A 255 8.98 -21.71 -0.65
CA ILE A 255 9.28 -21.66 -2.09
C ILE A 255 8.07 -22.09 -2.94
N SER A 256 7.37 -23.17 -2.56
CA SER A 256 6.17 -23.63 -3.26
C SER A 256 5.06 -22.57 -3.25
N LEU A 257 4.83 -21.96 -2.09
CA LEU A 257 3.83 -20.91 -1.90
C LEU A 257 4.22 -19.62 -2.67
N ALA A 258 5.54 -19.30 -2.72
CA ALA A 258 6.10 -18.22 -3.52
C ALA A 258 5.77 -18.35 -5.01
N LYS A 259 6.01 -19.52 -5.56
CA LYS A 259 5.70 -19.85 -6.97
C LYS A 259 4.20 -19.67 -7.25
N SER A 260 3.33 -20.24 -6.42
CA SER A 260 1.88 -20.14 -6.60
C SER A 260 1.37 -18.71 -6.61
N ASN A 261 1.89 -17.82 -5.74
CA ASN A 261 1.50 -16.41 -5.75
C ASN A 261 2.12 -15.64 -6.94
N ALA A 262 3.33 -15.97 -7.36
CA ALA A 262 3.94 -15.40 -8.56
C ALA A 262 3.20 -15.80 -9.84
N GLU A 263 2.69 -17.04 -9.92
CA GLU A 263 1.79 -17.52 -11.00
C GLU A 263 0.50 -16.70 -11.03
N THR A 264 -0.13 -16.49 -9.85
CA THR A 264 -1.34 -15.65 -9.74
C THR A 264 -1.06 -14.22 -10.19
N ALA A 265 0.09 -13.67 -9.84
CA ALA A 265 0.56 -12.37 -10.28
C ALA A 265 1.07 -12.34 -11.74
N LYS A 266 1.07 -13.48 -12.44
CA LYS A 266 1.56 -13.63 -13.82
C LYS A 266 3.02 -13.20 -14.03
N VAL A 267 3.86 -13.40 -13.01
CA VAL A 267 5.29 -13.00 -13.03
C VAL A 267 6.25 -14.14 -12.68
N GLU A 268 5.77 -15.35 -12.48
CA GLU A 268 6.57 -16.53 -12.09
C GLU A 268 7.77 -16.74 -13.01
N LYS A 269 7.60 -16.67 -14.31
CA LYS A 269 8.66 -16.86 -15.31
C LYS A 269 9.80 -15.85 -15.26
N TYR A 270 9.65 -14.74 -14.52
CA TYR A 270 10.66 -13.70 -14.35
C TYR A 270 11.43 -13.81 -13.04
N ILE A 271 11.10 -14.82 -12.20
CA ILE A 271 11.69 -14.99 -10.88
C ILE A 271 12.26 -16.41 -10.78
N HIS A 272 13.54 -16.51 -10.46
CA HIS A 272 14.17 -17.79 -10.15
C HIS A 272 13.98 -18.11 -8.68
N PHE A 273 13.17 -19.12 -8.38
CA PHE A 273 12.90 -19.62 -7.04
C PHE A 273 13.71 -20.88 -6.75
N GLU A 274 14.51 -20.87 -5.68
CA GLU A 274 15.33 -22.02 -5.29
C GLU A 274 15.34 -22.17 -3.77
N GLN A 275 15.25 -23.41 -3.29
CA GLN A 275 15.45 -23.71 -1.88
C GLN A 275 16.95 -23.58 -1.55
N LYS A 276 17.29 -22.62 -0.69
CA LYS A 276 18.67 -22.36 -0.24
C LYS A 276 18.72 -21.89 1.19
N ASP A 277 19.62 -22.52 1.99
CA ASP A 277 19.94 -22.02 3.33
C ASP A 277 20.97 -20.91 3.23
N PHE A 278 20.61 -19.71 3.66
CA PHE A 278 21.49 -18.55 3.59
C PHE A 278 22.82 -18.74 4.32
N LEU A 279 22.80 -19.42 5.46
CA LEU A 279 24.04 -19.64 6.25
C LEU A 279 25.00 -20.63 5.59
N LYS A 280 24.46 -21.62 4.87
CA LYS A 280 25.23 -22.73 4.31
C LYS A 280 25.63 -22.55 2.83
N SER A 281 24.98 -21.63 2.14
CA SER A 281 25.15 -21.49 0.68
C SER A 281 25.87 -20.20 0.31
N GLU A 282 26.59 -20.22 -0.79
CA GLU A 282 27.08 -19.02 -1.43
C GLU A 282 26.00 -18.44 -2.34
N PHE A 283 25.81 -17.14 -2.30
CA PHE A 283 24.89 -16.42 -3.18
C PHE A 283 25.71 -15.71 -4.27
N LEU A 284 25.13 -15.63 -5.46
CA LEU A 284 25.70 -14.89 -6.57
C LEU A 284 25.73 -13.38 -6.25
N SER A 285 26.52 -12.98 -5.29
CA SER A 285 26.83 -11.59 -5.03
C SER A 285 28.02 -11.22 -5.89
N ASN A 286 27.77 -10.51 -6.96
CA ASN A 286 28.82 -9.83 -7.71
C ASN A 286 28.59 -8.33 -7.59
N GLU A 287 29.58 -7.53 -7.93
CA GLU A 287 29.54 -6.06 -7.87
C GLU A 287 28.32 -5.44 -8.60
N SER A 288 27.66 -6.17 -9.49
CA SER A 288 26.48 -5.71 -10.22
C SER A 288 25.12 -6.07 -9.57
N SER A 289 25.12 -6.96 -8.56
CA SER A 289 23.87 -7.43 -7.92
C SER A 289 23.37 -6.48 -6.83
N ARG A 290 22.09 -6.58 -6.53
CA ARG A 290 21.43 -5.86 -5.43
C ARG A 290 20.75 -6.85 -4.50
N ILE A 291 21.07 -6.78 -3.23
CA ILE A 291 20.43 -7.60 -2.19
C ILE A 291 19.34 -6.74 -1.53
N ILE A 292 18.10 -7.16 -1.65
CA ILE A 292 16.94 -6.49 -1.00
C ILE A 292 16.11 -7.56 -0.33
N THR A 293 15.96 -7.49 0.97
CA THR A 293 15.38 -8.58 1.74
C THR A 293 14.73 -8.13 3.04
N ASN A 294 13.88 -8.99 3.59
CA ASN A 294 13.28 -8.88 4.92
C ASN A 294 13.71 -10.10 5.75
N PRO A 295 14.90 -10.07 6.36
CA PRO A 295 15.42 -11.24 7.08
C PRO A 295 14.56 -11.60 8.28
N PRO A 296 14.58 -12.87 8.74
CA PRO A 296 13.86 -13.28 9.92
C PRO A 296 14.36 -12.54 11.16
N TYR A 297 13.45 -12.19 12.07
CA TYR A 297 13.73 -11.47 13.31
C TYR A 297 12.93 -12.05 14.49
N GLY A 298 13.36 -11.73 15.72
CA GLY A 298 12.67 -12.08 16.95
C GLY A 298 12.66 -13.57 17.26
N LYS A 299 11.50 -14.11 17.68
CA LYS A 299 11.34 -15.49 18.19
C LYS A 299 11.59 -16.61 17.17
N ARG A 300 11.86 -16.27 15.91
CA ARG A 300 12.00 -17.25 14.80
C ARG A 300 13.40 -17.87 14.70
N LEU A 301 14.40 -17.35 15.40
CA LEU A 301 15.77 -17.87 15.40
C LEU A 301 16.37 -17.84 16.81
N LYS A 302 17.30 -18.76 17.09
CA LYS A 302 18.12 -18.72 18.30
C LYS A 302 19.09 -17.54 18.23
N ILE A 303 19.49 -16.96 19.36
CA ILE A 303 20.34 -15.76 19.42
C ILE A 303 21.67 -15.96 18.68
N GLN A 304 22.32 -17.13 18.85
CA GLN A 304 23.59 -17.48 18.18
C GLN A 304 23.45 -17.54 16.64
N ASP A 305 22.32 -18.05 16.13
CA ASP A 305 22.03 -18.11 14.69
C ASP A 305 21.79 -16.72 14.12
N LEU A 306 21.25 -15.78 14.93
CA LEU A 306 21.05 -14.38 14.54
C LEU A 306 22.38 -13.65 14.31
N GLU A 307 23.36 -13.79 15.19
CA GLU A 307 24.67 -13.14 15.04
C GLU A 307 25.40 -13.62 13.78
N ALA A 308 25.41 -14.94 13.53
CA ALA A 308 26.00 -15.51 12.31
C ALA A 308 25.27 -15.02 11.05
N LEU A 309 23.92 -14.96 11.10
CA LEU A 309 23.08 -14.48 10.02
C LEU A 309 23.41 -13.02 9.64
N TYR A 310 23.43 -12.15 10.64
CA TYR A 310 23.67 -10.73 10.39
C TYR A 310 25.12 -10.42 9.99
N SER A 311 26.09 -11.17 10.53
CA SER A 311 27.50 -11.08 10.10
C SER A 311 27.65 -11.45 8.62
N LYS A 312 27.03 -12.56 8.19
CA LYS A 312 27.03 -12.97 6.78
C LYS A 312 26.27 -12.00 5.88
N LEU A 313 25.12 -11.46 6.32
CA LEU A 313 24.38 -10.42 5.60
C LEU A 313 25.25 -9.18 5.39
N LYS A 314 25.92 -8.71 6.43
CA LYS A 314 26.83 -7.57 6.36
C LYS A 314 27.89 -7.78 5.27
N LYS A 315 28.56 -8.92 5.27
CA LYS A 315 29.54 -9.27 4.24
C LYS A 315 28.93 -9.26 2.84
N SER A 316 27.75 -9.90 2.67
CA SER A 316 27.05 -9.93 1.38
C SER A 316 26.64 -8.54 0.88
N PHE A 317 26.29 -7.60 1.77
CA PHE A 317 25.97 -6.23 1.39
C PHE A 317 27.23 -5.44 0.99
N THR A 318 28.37 -5.73 1.58
CA THR A 318 29.66 -5.11 1.22
C THR A 318 30.08 -5.53 -0.19
N ASP A 319 29.83 -6.80 -0.55
CA ASP A 319 30.18 -7.38 -1.83
C ASP A 319 29.17 -7.04 -2.95
N ALA A 320 27.97 -6.54 -2.61
CA ALA A 320 26.96 -6.16 -3.57
C ALA A 320 27.05 -4.67 -3.95
N LEU A 321 26.56 -4.33 -5.16
CA LEU A 321 26.52 -2.94 -5.66
C LEU A 321 25.69 -2.01 -4.77
N ALA A 322 24.60 -2.52 -4.24
CA ALA A 322 23.72 -1.85 -3.29
C ALA A 322 22.82 -2.88 -2.60
N GLY A 323 22.51 -2.63 -1.37
CA GLY A 323 21.59 -3.44 -0.58
C GLY A 323 20.58 -2.58 0.16
N GLY A 324 19.45 -3.18 0.44
CA GLY A 324 18.41 -2.62 1.31
C GLY A 324 17.74 -3.75 2.07
N TRP A 325 17.41 -3.51 3.31
CA TRP A 325 16.76 -4.49 4.17
C TRP A 325 15.79 -3.82 5.15
N ILE A 326 14.76 -4.55 5.55
CA ILE A 326 13.88 -4.15 6.63
C ILE A 326 14.10 -5.07 7.81
N THR A 327 14.22 -4.50 8.99
CA THR A 327 14.16 -5.23 10.25
C THR A 327 13.26 -4.49 11.23
N SER A 328 12.52 -5.24 12.04
CA SER A 328 11.73 -4.69 13.14
C SER A 328 12.55 -4.45 14.41
N PHE A 329 13.81 -4.88 14.45
CA PHE A 329 14.71 -4.68 15.59
C PHE A 329 15.74 -3.60 15.28
N PRO A 330 15.87 -2.58 16.18
CA PRO A 330 16.99 -1.67 16.12
C PRO A 330 18.24 -2.41 16.59
N MET A 331 19.01 -3.00 15.69
CA MET A 331 20.37 -3.42 16.01
C MET A 331 21.23 -2.16 16.08
N GLN A 332 21.44 -1.66 17.31
CA GLN A 332 22.16 -0.40 17.55
C GLN A 332 23.59 -0.43 16.97
N ASP A 333 24.22 -1.60 16.95
CA ASP A 333 25.60 -1.75 16.47
C ASP A 333 25.75 -1.71 14.95
N MET A 334 24.69 -2.08 14.19
CA MET A 334 24.71 -2.02 12.73
C MET A 334 24.37 -0.62 12.16
N LYS A 335 23.74 0.27 12.95
CA LYS A 335 23.35 1.61 12.50
C LYS A 335 24.54 2.48 12.05
N LYS A 336 25.70 2.30 12.65
CA LYS A 336 26.91 3.09 12.37
C LYS A 336 27.52 2.80 11.00
N GLU A 337 27.17 1.69 10.38
CA GLU A 337 27.80 1.20 9.16
C GLU A 337 26.98 1.48 7.88
N PHE A 338 25.71 1.91 8.01
CA PHE A 338 24.85 2.20 6.86
C PHE A 338 24.76 3.69 6.55
N ARG A 339 24.96 4.03 5.27
CA ARG A 339 24.97 5.43 4.80
C ARG A 339 23.63 6.15 4.91
N LYS A 340 22.50 5.41 4.98
CA LYS A 340 21.15 5.98 5.11
C LYS A 340 20.24 5.06 5.92
N GLU A 341 19.65 5.61 6.97
CA GLU A 341 18.57 4.96 7.72
C GLU A 341 17.24 5.68 7.43
N LYS A 342 16.19 4.93 7.16
CA LYS A 342 14.83 5.45 7.07
C LYS A 342 13.91 4.58 7.89
N LYS A 343 13.21 5.17 8.87
CA LYS A 343 12.21 4.44 9.66
C LYS A 343 10.93 4.29 8.84
N LEU A 344 10.49 3.04 8.68
CA LEU A 344 9.24 2.66 8.05
C LEU A 344 8.42 1.84 9.06
N PHE A 345 7.11 2.07 9.09
CA PHE A 345 6.23 1.36 10.01
C PHE A 345 5.30 0.40 9.27
N ASN A 346 5.28 -0.85 9.72
CA ASN A 346 4.42 -1.91 9.16
C ASN A 346 3.11 -2.07 9.95
N GLY A 347 2.85 -1.17 10.92
CA GLY A 347 1.68 -1.19 11.80
C GLY A 347 0.37 -0.77 11.13
#